data_a94c05909efcdb44ce74c4744b621076
#
_entry.id   a94c05909efcdb44ce74c4744b621076
#
_cell.length_a   1.000
_cell.length_b   1.000
_cell.length_c   1.000
_cell.angle_alpha   90.00
_cell.angle_beta   90.00
_cell.angle_gamma   90.00
#
_symmetry.space_group_name_H-M   'P 1'
#
loop_
_entity.id
_entity.type
_entity.pdbx_description
1 polymer ?
#
loop_
_entity_poly.entity_id
_entity_poly.type
_entity_poly.pdbx_seq_one_letter_code
_entity_poly.pdbx_strand_id
1 'polypeptide(L)'
;AMRAINLKTNHLTAPLGMDAGPLFLSWQCADGVRQTAYEMELTANGETVWHSGKVQSAAIHAEAPSVGGSRVRGCWRVRLWDENDIPGAWSAAHFETGLAQSDWQGEWVDPETEEIDIPGDDAINAFARPNWESKQAEKQAAGKGTAEPYKPHRPASYLRKAFTAAKGEARLYITAKGLYAVWLNGARVGDMVLAPGSFTGSKHLAAQTYDVTEYLRDGENELLVALGDGWHRSTGGVDGDRDLFGDTLGVLFQLEVDGQAVCVSDNTMQATQGGPIRQNDMQQGEVYDARLEGELTGWHGVRTYRDDLPITGMNTVPILEHEAFPGKLLQTPNGETVLDFGQNLAGYVEMTLTAHAGQKVKLTCGEALDQNGSFTQENFQDRARHKEGGTAQMLELVCKEGKNHFKPS
;
A
#
# COMPACT_ATOMS: atom_id res chain seq x y z
N ALA A 1 -37.36 8.42 -17.51
CA ALA A 1 -36.24 9.08 -18.22
C ALA A 1 -34.93 8.39 -17.87
N MET A 2 -34.10 8.17 -18.85
CA MET A 2 -32.79 7.54 -18.72
C MET A 2 -31.88 8.36 -17.82
N ARG A 3 -31.04 7.73 -16.98
CA ARG A 3 -30.08 8.38 -16.13
C ARG A 3 -28.71 7.70 -16.18
N ALA A 4 -27.66 8.46 -15.93
CA ALA A 4 -26.31 7.92 -15.78
C ALA A 4 -26.09 7.44 -14.34
N ILE A 5 -25.44 6.28 -14.21
CA ILE A 5 -25.03 5.68 -12.93
C ILE A 5 -23.57 5.21 -13.03
N ASN A 6 -22.97 4.84 -11.92
CA ASN A 6 -21.59 4.32 -11.85
C ASN A 6 -20.58 5.23 -12.57
N LEU A 7 -20.68 6.53 -12.31
CA LEU A 7 -19.80 7.53 -12.92
C LEU A 7 -18.37 7.31 -12.44
N LYS A 8 -17.43 7.32 -13.39
CA LYS A 8 -16.00 7.16 -13.09
C LYS A 8 -15.16 8.22 -13.79
N THR A 9 -14.17 8.71 -13.09
CA THR A 9 -13.14 9.61 -13.56
C THR A 9 -11.84 8.83 -13.67
N ASN A 10 -11.27 8.72 -14.88
CA ASN A 10 -10.10 7.90 -15.18
C ASN A 10 -10.20 6.48 -14.58
N HIS A 11 -11.37 5.85 -14.80
CA HIS A 11 -11.74 4.51 -14.32
C HIS A 11 -11.94 4.36 -12.79
N LEU A 12 -11.80 5.45 -12.02
CA LEU A 12 -11.90 5.45 -10.56
C LEU A 12 -13.21 6.13 -10.10
N THR A 13 -13.73 5.68 -8.98
CA THR A 13 -14.89 6.28 -8.32
C THR A 13 -14.42 7.36 -7.36
N ALA A 14 -14.82 8.62 -7.60
CA ALA A 14 -14.48 9.77 -6.78
C ALA A 14 -13.00 9.81 -6.35
N PRO A 15 -12.04 9.77 -7.30
CA PRO A 15 -10.63 9.68 -6.95
C PRO A 15 -10.17 10.93 -6.22
N LEU A 16 -9.40 10.70 -5.14
CA LEU A 16 -8.73 11.74 -4.37
C LEU A 16 -7.23 11.67 -4.66
N GLY A 17 -6.65 12.76 -5.15
CA GLY A 17 -5.22 12.85 -5.43
C GLY A 17 -4.77 12.30 -6.79
N MET A 18 -5.63 12.36 -7.81
CA MET A 18 -5.27 11.95 -9.17
C MET A 18 -4.33 12.96 -9.86
N ASP A 19 -3.67 12.53 -10.91
CA ASP A 19 -2.86 13.43 -11.74
C ASP A 19 -3.72 14.43 -12.51
N ALA A 20 -3.17 15.64 -12.69
CA ALA A 20 -3.76 16.69 -13.49
C ALA A 20 -3.48 16.46 -14.99
N GLY A 21 -4.20 15.55 -15.60
CA GLY A 21 -4.11 15.23 -17.02
C GLY A 21 -5.47 15.33 -17.73
N PRO A 22 -5.54 14.99 -19.02
CA PRO A 22 -6.80 14.80 -19.70
C PRO A 22 -7.68 13.80 -18.94
N LEU A 23 -8.98 14.06 -18.93
CA LEU A 23 -9.93 13.26 -18.20
C LEU A 23 -10.64 12.27 -19.13
N PHE A 24 -10.67 11.01 -18.74
CA PHE A 24 -11.53 9.99 -19.30
C PHE A 24 -12.72 9.79 -18.37
N LEU A 25 -13.89 10.22 -18.80
CA LEU A 25 -15.13 10.19 -18.02
C LEU A 25 -16.03 9.09 -18.55
N SER A 26 -16.58 8.27 -17.67
CA SER A 26 -17.43 7.15 -18.08
C SER A 26 -18.62 6.96 -17.13
N TRP A 27 -19.68 6.34 -17.66
CA TRP A 27 -20.91 6.06 -16.93
C TRP A 27 -21.57 4.79 -17.45
N GLN A 28 -22.62 4.35 -16.79
CA GLN A 28 -23.53 3.32 -17.23
C GLN A 28 -24.93 3.93 -17.35
N CYS A 29 -25.77 3.35 -18.21
CA CYS A 29 -27.15 3.78 -18.41
C CYS A 29 -28.09 2.97 -17.52
N ALA A 30 -29.08 3.63 -16.95
CA ALA A 30 -30.19 3.03 -16.23
C ALA A 30 -31.52 3.66 -16.65
N ASP A 31 -32.63 2.93 -16.46
CA ASP A 31 -34.00 3.41 -16.64
C ASP A 31 -34.31 3.88 -18.08
N GLY A 32 -33.88 3.14 -19.08
CA GLY A 32 -34.16 3.41 -20.51
C GLY A 32 -33.79 2.22 -21.38
N VAL A 33 -34.12 2.30 -22.66
CA VAL A 33 -33.81 1.25 -23.63
C VAL A 33 -32.47 1.52 -24.33
N ARG A 34 -32.28 2.76 -24.80
CA ARG A 34 -31.08 3.14 -25.54
C ARG A 34 -30.76 4.62 -25.36
N GLN A 35 -29.51 4.92 -25.05
CA GLN A 35 -28.98 6.29 -25.09
C GLN A 35 -28.84 6.74 -26.55
N THR A 36 -29.32 7.95 -26.86
CA THR A 36 -29.17 8.57 -28.17
C THR A 36 -28.23 9.77 -28.17
N ALA A 37 -28.12 10.47 -27.03
CA ALA A 37 -27.24 11.58 -26.85
C ALA A 37 -26.80 11.72 -25.38
N TYR A 38 -25.77 12.51 -25.17
CA TYR A 38 -25.34 12.95 -23.84
C TYR A 38 -24.97 14.44 -23.86
N GLU A 39 -24.91 15.04 -22.70
CA GLU A 39 -24.38 16.37 -22.45
C GLU A 39 -23.62 16.37 -21.13
N MET A 40 -22.49 17.05 -21.12
CA MET A 40 -21.58 17.08 -19.98
C MET A 40 -21.18 18.49 -19.63
N GLU A 41 -20.97 18.72 -18.34
CA GLU A 41 -20.32 19.92 -17.80
C GLU A 41 -19.21 19.51 -16.83
N LEU A 42 -18.12 20.31 -16.83
CA LEU A 42 -16.98 20.14 -15.93
C LEU A 42 -16.75 21.44 -15.19
N THR A 43 -16.66 21.34 -13.87
CA THR A 43 -16.28 22.45 -13.00
C THR A 43 -14.94 22.17 -12.33
N ALA A 44 -14.16 23.20 -12.11
CA ALA A 44 -12.93 23.17 -11.33
C ALA A 44 -13.02 24.28 -10.27
N ASN A 45 -12.84 23.91 -9.00
CA ASN A 45 -12.96 24.82 -7.85
C ASN A 45 -14.25 25.64 -7.85
N GLY A 46 -15.35 25.03 -8.31
CA GLY A 46 -16.69 25.65 -8.34
C GLY A 46 -17.00 26.45 -9.61
N GLU A 47 -16.05 26.66 -10.50
CA GLU A 47 -16.25 27.37 -11.76
C GLU A 47 -16.37 26.41 -12.94
N THR A 48 -17.33 26.66 -13.86
CA THR A 48 -17.49 25.85 -15.06
C THR A 48 -16.33 26.15 -16.01
N VAL A 49 -15.55 25.11 -16.33
CA VAL A 49 -14.37 25.19 -17.19
C VAL A 49 -14.56 24.55 -18.57
N TRP A 50 -15.58 23.69 -18.70
CA TRP A 50 -15.87 23.04 -19.96
C TRP A 50 -17.32 22.56 -20.02
N HIS A 51 -17.86 22.52 -21.25
CA HIS A 51 -19.19 22.08 -21.58
C HIS A 51 -19.20 21.41 -22.96
N SER A 52 -19.76 20.21 -23.07
CA SER A 52 -19.76 19.46 -24.33
C SER A 52 -20.86 19.93 -25.31
N GLY A 53 -21.92 20.58 -24.82
CA GLY A 53 -23.18 20.66 -25.52
C GLY A 53 -23.83 19.29 -25.67
N LYS A 54 -25.00 19.22 -26.33
CA LYS A 54 -25.65 17.95 -26.66
C LYS A 54 -24.85 17.24 -27.75
N VAL A 55 -24.30 16.07 -27.42
CA VAL A 55 -23.56 15.20 -28.36
C VAL A 55 -24.42 14.03 -28.74
N GLN A 56 -24.69 13.89 -30.06
CA GLN A 56 -25.45 12.76 -30.61
C GLN A 56 -24.56 11.51 -30.64
N SER A 57 -24.66 10.69 -29.60
CA SER A 57 -23.83 9.51 -29.43
C SER A 57 -24.42 8.54 -28.40
N ALA A 58 -24.30 7.24 -28.68
CA ALA A 58 -24.60 6.16 -27.75
C ALA A 58 -23.38 5.73 -26.93
N ALA A 59 -22.23 6.41 -27.05
CA ALA A 59 -21.03 6.13 -26.24
C ALA A 59 -21.30 6.44 -24.75
N ILE A 60 -20.81 5.56 -23.91
CA ILE A 60 -20.93 5.68 -22.44
C ILE A 60 -19.66 6.22 -21.81
N HIS A 61 -18.87 6.92 -22.58
CA HIS A 61 -17.65 7.62 -22.16
C HIS A 61 -17.40 8.83 -23.03
N ALA A 62 -16.61 9.75 -22.51
CA ALA A 62 -16.10 10.92 -23.26
C ALA A 62 -14.78 11.37 -22.66
N GLU A 63 -13.98 12.05 -23.46
CA GLU A 63 -12.80 12.77 -22.99
C GLU A 63 -13.18 14.21 -22.66
N ALA A 64 -12.57 14.75 -21.61
CA ALA A 64 -12.67 16.15 -21.23
C ALA A 64 -11.26 16.73 -20.99
N PRO A 65 -11.09 18.06 -21.13
CA PRO A 65 -9.80 18.67 -20.94
C PRO A 65 -9.32 18.54 -19.49
N SER A 66 -7.99 18.62 -19.30
CA SER A 66 -7.39 18.72 -17.99
C SER A 66 -7.90 19.94 -17.22
N VAL A 67 -8.11 19.80 -15.92
CA VAL A 67 -8.43 20.92 -15.03
C VAL A 67 -7.17 21.67 -14.57
N GLY A 68 -5.96 21.16 -14.91
CA GLY A 68 -4.68 21.74 -14.53
C GLY A 68 -4.38 21.63 -13.04
N GLY A 69 -3.12 21.85 -12.68
CA GLY A 69 -2.67 22.13 -11.33
C GLY A 69 -2.88 21.08 -10.24
N SER A 70 -2.29 21.39 -9.11
CA SER A 70 -2.46 20.65 -7.85
C SER A 70 -3.70 21.12 -7.10
N ARG A 71 -4.28 20.22 -6.26
CA ARG A 71 -5.35 20.54 -5.29
C ARG A 71 -6.65 21.01 -5.94
N VAL A 72 -6.88 20.70 -7.22
CA VAL A 72 -8.09 21.12 -7.92
C VAL A 72 -9.24 20.22 -7.52
N ARG A 73 -10.32 20.80 -7.06
CA ARG A 73 -11.59 20.11 -6.80
C ARG A 73 -12.43 20.15 -8.05
N GLY A 74 -12.53 19.00 -8.69
CA GLY A 74 -13.30 18.82 -9.88
C GLY A 74 -14.68 18.22 -9.60
N CYS A 75 -15.66 18.66 -10.35
CA CYS A 75 -16.96 18.02 -10.45
C CYS A 75 -17.37 17.99 -11.91
N TRP A 76 -17.78 16.84 -12.36
CA TRP A 76 -18.42 16.74 -13.67
C TRP A 76 -19.79 16.15 -13.52
N ARG A 77 -20.68 16.55 -14.42
CA ARG A 77 -22.04 16.00 -14.50
C ARG A 77 -22.38 15.64 -15.91
N VAL A 78 -23.26 14.65 -16.06
CA VAL A 78 -23.75 14.18 -17.35
C VAL A 78 -25.25 13.98 -17.28
N ARG A 79 -25.94 14.32 -18.36
CA ARG A 79 -27.32 13.92 -18.60
C ARG A 79 -27.43 13.17 -19.94
N LEU A 80 -28.38 12.26 -20.01
CA LEU A 80 -28.56 11.37 -21.15
C LEU A 80 -29.88 11.63 -21.79
N TRP A 81 -29.97 11.40 -23.11
CA TRP A 81 -31.22 11.36 -23.85
C TRP A 81 -31.57 9.91 -24.18
N ASP A 82 -32.82 9.55 -23.96
CA ASP A 82 -33.35 8.22 -24.28
C ASP A 82 -33.69 8.06 -25.78
N GLU A 83 -34.26 6.92 -26.15
CA GLU A 83 -34.68 6.57 -27.51
C GLU A 83 -35.74 7.51 -28.09
N ASN A 84 -36.43 8.28 -27.28
CA ASN A 84 -37.46 9.25 -27.69
C ASN A 84 -36.93 10.70 -27.67
N ASP A 85 -35.60 10.87 -27.55
CA ASP A 85 -34.93 12.16 -27.44
C ASP A 85 -35.36 12.99 -26.18
N ILE A 86 -35.76 12.29 -25.10
CA ILE A 86 -36.18 12.91 -23.85
C ILE A 86 -34.96 12.98 -22.92
N PRO A 87 -34.56 14.17 -22.43
CA PRO A 87 -33.45 14.29 -21.50
C PRO A 87 -33.80 13.77 -20.11
N GLY A 88 -32.87 13.05 -19.51
CA GLY A 88 -32.93 12.65 -18.12
C GLY A 88 -32.36 13.72 -17.14
N ALA A 89 -32.39 13.38 -15.86
CA ALA A 89 -31.75 14.21 -14.85
C ALA A 89 -30.23 14.18 -14.95
N TRP A 90 -29.59 15.23 -14.48
CA TRP A 90 -28.14 15.27 -14.31
C TRP A 90 -27.67 14.29 -13.22
N SER A 91 -26.63 13.54 -13.53
CA SER A 91 -25.86 12.76 -12.55
C SER A 91 -24.48 13.38 -12.43
N ALA A 92 -23.92 13.44 -11.21
CA ALA A 92 -22.65 14.11 -10.96
C ALA A 92 -21.64 13.18 -10.27
N ALA A 93 -20.36 13.46 -10.51
CA ALA A 93 -19.23 12.81 -9.86
C ALA A 93 -18.15 13.84 -9.53
N HIS A 94 -17.43 13.59 -8.45
CA HIS A 94 -16.38 14.46 -7.93
C HIS A 94 -15.02 13.78 -8.03
N PHE A 95 -13.98 14.59 -8.15
CA PHE A 95 -12.59 14.17 -8.08
C PHE A 95 -11.72 15.31 -7.52
N GLU A 96 -10.52 14.97 -7.09
CA GLU A 96 -9.55 15.98 -6.65
C GLU A 96 -8.17 15.62 -7.20
N THR A 97 -7.41 16.61 -7.70
CA THR A 97 -6.04 16.38 -8.13
C THR A 97 -5.09 16.37 -6.94
N GLY A 98 -4.02 15.58 -7.04
CA GLY A 98 -2.94 15.54 -6.06
C GLY A 98 -1.94 16.66 -6.21
N LEU A 99 -0.72 16.46 -5.74
CA LEU A 99 0.37 17.40 -5.89
C LEU A 99 1.13 17.16 -7.21
N ALA A 100 1.38 18.22 -7.96
CA ALA A 100 2.38 18.19 -9.01
C ALA A 100 3.78 18.00 -8.40
N GLN A 101 4.71 17.48 -9.19
CA GLN A 101 6.08 17.21 -8.73
C GLN A 101 6.75 18.42 -8.07
N SER A 102 6.50 19.63 -8.61
CA SER A 102 7.08 20.89 -8.12
C SER A 102 6.49 21.39 -6.79
N ASP A 103 5.35 20.84 -6.37
CA ASP A 103 4.61 21.33 -5.19
C ASP A 103 4.92 20.56 -3.93
N TRP A 104 5.71 19.51 -4.04
CA TRP A 104 6.24 18.79 -2.89
C TRP A 104 7.29 19.64 -2.17
N GLN A 105 7.06 19.88 -0.87
CA GLN A 105 7.96 20.61 0.00
C GLN A 105 8.77 19.70 0.93
N GLY A 106 8.32 18.45 1.11
CA GLY A 106 9.01 17.45 1.92
C GLY A 106 10.29 16.93 1.27
N GLU A 107 11.15 16.34 2.07
CA GLU A 107 12.33 15.59 1.64
C GLU A 107 12.06 14.09 1.83
N TRP A 108 12.73 13.25 1.03
CA TRP A 108 12.77 11.83 1.30
C TRP A 108 13.49 11.57 2.62
N VAL A 109 12.86 10.81 3.50
CA VAL A 109 13.39 10.46 4.82
C VAL A 109 13.70 8.98 4.85
N ASP A 110 14.99 8.67 5.05
CA ASP A 110 15.51 7.33 5.28
C ASP A 110 15.60 7.08 6.79
N PRO A 111 14.93 6.05 7.31
CA PRO A 111 15.00 5.71 8.73
C PRO A 111 16.35 5.11 9.17
N GLU A 112 17.27 4.84 8.22
CA GLU A 112 18.55 4.17 8.47
C GLU A 112 18.37 2.80 9.13
N THR A 113 17.58 1.94 8.47
CA THR A 113 17.24 0.60 8.94
C THR A 113 18.48 -0.29 9.06
N GLU A 114 18.63 -0.95 10.20
CA GLU A 114 19.66 -1.97 10.42
C GLU A 114 19.10 -3.37 10.15
N GLU A 115 19.95 -4.25 9.62
CA GLU A 115 19.68 -5.68 9.50
C GLU A 115 20.07 -6.39 10.79
N ILE A 116 19.26 -7.36 11.21
CA ILE A 116 19.53 -8.13 12.43
C ILE A 116 19.51 -9.64 12.17
N ASP A 117 20.22 -10.38 13.02
CA ASP A 117 20.10 -11.83 13.09
C ASP A 117 19.07 -12.19 14.17
N ILE A 118 18.14 -13.07 13.82
CA ILE A 118 17.26 -13.73 14.79
C ILE A 118 17.78 -15.16 14.95
N PRO A 119 18.35 -15.53 16.09
CA PRO A 119 18.91 -16.87 16.28
C PRO A 119 17.86 -17.96 16.09
N GLY A 120 18.21 -19.00 15.33
CA GLY A 120 17.48 -20.26 15.25
C GLY A 120 16.39 -20.35 14.19
N ASP A 121 16.27 -19.38 13.28
CA ASP A 121 15.28 -19.44 12.21
C ASP A 121 15.89 -19.43 10.79
N ASP A 122 16.49 -20.55 10.41
CA ASP A 122 17.06 -20.74 9.08
C ASP A 122 15.98 -21.01 8.00
N ALA A 123 14.79 -21.43 8.39
CA ALA A 123 13.76 -21.87 7.44
C ALA A 123 13.17 -20.69 6.63
N ILE A 124 12.98 -19.52 7.25
CA ILE A 124 12.47 -18.33 6.59
C ILE A 124 13.44 -17.83 5.51
N ASN A 125 14.71 -18.10 5.63
CA ASN A 125 15.77 -17.57 4.78
C ASN A 125 16.28 -18.55 3.72
N ALA A 126 15.82 -19.78 3.73
CA ALA A 126 16.29 -20.83 2.85
C ALA A 126 16.13 -20.49 1.36
N PHE A 127 15.13 -19.68 1.01
CA PHE A 127 14.87 -19.30 -0.38
C PHE A 127 15.83 -18.23 -0.91
N ALA A 128 16.04 -17.16 -0.15
CA ALA A 128 16.83 -16.00 -0.61
C ALA A 128 18.33 -16.16 -0.38
N ARG A 129 18.73 -16.89 0.66
CA ARG A 129 20.15 -17.07 1.05
C ARG A 129 21.04 -17.59 -0.07
N PRO A 130 20.71 -18.67 -0.79
CA PRO A 130 21.59 -19.23 -1.82
C PRO A 130 21.85 -18.25 -2.95
N ASN A 131 20.86 -17.48 -3.39
CA ASN A 131 21.03 -16.47 -4.42
C ASN A 131 21.89 -15.29 -3.93
N TRP A 132 21.65 -14.84 -2.71
CA TRP A 132 22.47 -13.80 -2.09
C TRP A 132 23.94 -14.22 -2.00
N GLU A 133 24.25 -15.42 -1.51
CA GLU A 133 25.60 -15.96 -1.40
C GLU A 133 26.30 -16.07 -2.75
N SER A 134 25.57 -16.51 -3.78
CA SER A 134 26.10 -16.58 -5.16
C SER A 134 26.48 -15.19 -5.68
N LYS A 135 25.62 -14.21 -5.50
CA LYS A 135 25.90 -12.81 -5.91
C LYS A 135 27.04 -12.18 -5.14
N GLN A 136 27.19 -12.49 -3.85
CA GLN A 136 28.33 -12.02 -3.05
C GLN A 136 29.64 -12.64 -3.57
N ALA A 137 29.62 -13.92 -3.92
CA ALA A 137 30.79 -14.60 -4.51
C ALA A 137 31.18 -14.00 -5.87
N GLU A 138 30.21 -13.70 -6.72
CA GLU A 138 30.45 -13.02 -8.01
C GLU A 138 31.03 -11.61 -7.82
N LYS A 139 30.48 -10.84 -6.86
CA LYS A 139 30.99 -9.51 -6.49
C LYS A 139 32.45 -9.57 -6.05
N GLN A 140 32.79 -10.54 -5.21
CA GLN A 140 34.16 -10.77 -4.73
C GLN A 140 35.10 -11.19 -5.85
N ALA A 141 34.68 -12.12 -6.71
CA ALA A 141 35.46 -12.58 -7.86
C ALA A 141 35.73 -11.44 -8.86
N ALA A 142 34.81 -10.50 -9.02
CA ALA A 142 34.96 -9.31 -9.86
C ALA A 142 35.80 -8.19 -9.20
N GLY A 143 36.35 -8.39 -8.00
CA GLY A 143 37.13 -7.37 -7.27
C GLY A 143 36.29 -6.18 -6.78
N LYS A 144 34.99 -6.34 -6.64
CA LYS A 144 34.05 -5.27 -6.25
C LYS A 144 33.78 -5.22 -4.73
N GLY A 145 34.76 -5.55 -3.91
CA GLY A 145 34.70 -5.52 -2.46
C GLY A 145 34.69 -6.89 -1.80
N THR A 146 34.49 -6.92 -0.49
CA THR A 146 34.38 -8.16 0.29
C THR A 146 32.94 -8.68 0.26
N ALA A 147 32.78 -10.01 0.39
CA ALA A 147 31.48 -10.60 0.56
C ALA A 147 30.87 -10.16 1.92
N GLU A 148 29.61 -9.80 1.88
CA GLU A 148 28.83 -9.46 3.07
C GLU A 148 28.05 -10.69 3.52
N PRO A 149 27.94 -10.94 4.86
CA PRO A 149 27.12 -12.01 5.36
C PRO A 149 25.65 -11.74 5.06
N TYR A 150 24.89 -12.79 4.78
CA TYR A 150 23.44 -12.68 4.65
C TYR A 150 22.81 -12.42 6.02
N LYS A 151 22.17 -11.28 6.16
CA LYS A 151 21.38 -10.93 7.32
C LYS A 151 19.91 -10.92 6.90
N PRO A 152 19.14 -11.89 7.34
CA PRO A 152 17.81 -12.12 6.78
C PRO A 152 16.77 -11.13 7.26
N HIS A 153 16.93 -10.61 8.48
CA HIS A 153 15.87 -9.90 9.17
C HIS A 153 16.07 -8.39 9.10
N ARG A 154 15.08 -7.73 8.55
CA ARG A 154 15.00 -6.28 8.50
C ARG A 154 13.75 -5.84 9.23
N PRO A 155 13.87 -5.41 10.51
CA PRO A 155 12.72 -4.91 11.25
C PRO A 155 12.09 -3.72 10.53
N ALA A 156 10.76 -3.60 10.62
CA ALA A 156 10.09 -2.40 10.16
C ALA A 156 10.55 -1.19 10.99
N SER A 157 10.65 -0.04 10.34
CA SER A 157 10.94 1.22 11.00
C SER A 157 9.65 1.96 11.29
N TYR A 158 9.61 2.61 12.44
CA TYR A 158 8.57 3.56 12.80
C TYR A 158 9.16 4.96 12.79
N LEU A 159 8.50 5.89 12.10
CA LEU A 159 8.94 7.27 12.01
C LEU A 159 7.85 8.17 12.58
N ARG A 160 8.24 9.16 13.39
CA ARG A 160 7.30 10.10 13.98
C ARG A 160 7.68 11.54 13.72
N LYS A 161 6.66 12.39 13.69
CA LYS A 161 6.80 13.83 13.68
C LYS A 161 5.67 14.50 14.43
N ALA A 162 6.04 15.34 15.41
CA ALA A 162 5.10 16.23 16.08
C ALA A 162 5.02 17.55 15.31
N PHE A 163 3.84 18.15 15.26
CA PHE A 163 3.60 19.44 14.62
C PHE A 163 2.41 20.15 15.24
N THR A 164 2.33 21.46 15.04
CA THR A 164 1.21 22.29 15.51
C THR A 164 0.39 22.74 14.31
N ALA A 165 -0.93 22.64 14.43
CA ALA A 165 -1.86 23.09 13.42
C ALA A 165 -3.16 23.61 14.04
N ALA A 166 -3.89 24.43 13.29
CA ALA A 166 -5.29 24.72 13.55
C ALA A 166 -6.17 23.78 12.72
N LYS A 167 -7.36 23.45 13.21
CA LYS A 167 -8.35 22.72 12.43
C LYS A 167 -8.72 23.45 11.15
N GLY A 168 -8.90 22.69 10.10
CA GLY A 168 -9.27 23.16 8.79
C GLY A 168 -9.43 21.96 7.88
N GLU A 169 -9.72 22.20 6.62
CA GLU A 169 -9.80 21.14 5.64
C GLU A 169 -8.42 20.60 5.31
N ALA A 170 -8.14 19.36 5.68
CA ALA A 170 -6.80 18.81 5.69
C ALA A 170 -6.64 17.66 4.69
N ARG A 171 -5.47 17.64 4.02
CA ARG A 171 -5.05 16.56 3.11
C ARG A 171 -3.65 16.08 3.48
N LEU A 172 -3.49 14.77 3.52
CA LEU A 172 -2.18 14.12 3.63
C LEU A 172 -1.82 13.52 2.28
N TYR A 173 -0.74 13.99 1.69
CA TYR A 173 -0.11 13.42 0.50
C TYR A 173 1.09 12.60 0.95
N ILE A 174 1.16 11.31 0.59
CA ILE A 174 2.19 10.42 1.08
C ILE A 174 2.53 9.33 0.08
N THR A 175 3.82 9.01 -0.01
CA THR A 175 4.34 7.84 -0.74
C THR A 175 5.55 7.28 -0.02
N ALA A 176 6.00 6.10 -0.44
CA ALA A 176 7.17 5.45 0.15
C ALA A 176 7.96 4.65 -0.89
N LYS A 177 9.26 4.54 -0.65
CA LYS A 177 10.10 3.45 -1.16
C LYS A 177 10.06 2.36 -0.10
N GLY A 178 9.28 1.33 -0.35
CA GLY A 178 8.83 0.34 0.61
C GLY A 178 7.30 0.34 0.71
N LEU A 179 6.77 -0.22 1.79
CA LEU A 179 5.35 -0.16 2.14
C LEU A 179 5.16 0.65 3.41
N TYR A 180 4.09 1.43 3.47
CA TYR A 180 3.80 2.24 4.66
C TYR A 180 2.39 2.00 5.21
N ALA A 181 2.28 2.24 6.50
CA ALA A 181 1.02 2.48 7.19
C ALA A 181 1.17 3.77 7.99
N VAL A 182 0.12 4.59 8.10
CA VAL A 182 0.20 5.90 8.72
C VAL A 182 -0.93 6.14 9.71
N TRP A 183 -0.60 6.79 10.82
CA TRP A 183 -1.53 7.20 11.88
C TRP A 183 -1.38 8.69 12.13
N LEU A 184 -2.49 9.35 12.35
CA LEU A 184 -2.55 10.74 12.82
C LEU A 184 -3.26 10.76 14.17
N ASN A 185 -2.57 11.28 15.18
CA ASN A 185 -3.07 11.31 16.57
C ASN A 185 -3.53 9.93 17.08
N GLY A 186 -2.81 8.87 16.73
CA GLY A 186 -3.10 7.50 17.12
C GLY A 186 -4.19 6.78 16.33
N ALA A 187 -4.87 7.46 15.40
CA ALA A 187 -5.87 6.86 14.53
C ALA A 187 -5.28 6.48 13.16
N ARG A 188 -5.54 5.26 12.69
CA ARG A 188 -5.11 4.78 11.38
C ARG A 188 -5.74 5.63 10.28
N VAL A 189 -4.92 6.16 9.39
CA VAL A 189 -5.37 6.96 8.24
C VAL A 189 -5.62 6.05 7.04
N GLY A 190 -6.85 6.14 6.50
CA GLY A 190 -7.26 5.36 5.34
C GLY A 190 -7.43 3.87 5.64
N ASP A 191 -7.79 3.12 4.60
CA ASP A 191 -8.08 1.69 4.64
C ASP A 191 -7.28 0.88 3.61
N MET A 192 -6.41 1.55 2.84
CA MET A 192 -5.53 0.90 1.88
C MET A 192 -4.50 0.04 2.60
N VAL A 193 -4.38 -1.21 2.19
CA VAL A 193 -3.31 -2.11 2.60
C VAL A 193 -2.23 -2.17 1.53
N LEU A 194 -1.00 -2.51 1.91
CA LEU A 194 0.18 -2.56 1.03
C LEU A 194 0.41 -1.25 0.26
N ALA A 195 0.13 -0.10 0.90
CA ALA A 195 0.40 1.20 0.30
C ALA A 195 1.92 1.47 0.19
N PRO A 196 2.42 2.13 -0.84
CA PRO A 196 1.72 2.76 -1.96
C PRO A 196 1.30 1.80 -3.08
N GLY A 197 1.57 0.50 -2.97
CA GLY A 197 1.32 -0.51 -3.98
C GLY A 197 2.60 -0.96 -4.69
N SER A 198 2.44 -1.83 -5.69
CA SER A 198 3.55 -2.35 -6.50
C SER A 198 3.74 -1.48 -7.74
N PHE A 199 4.89 -0.83 -7.83
CA PHE A 199 5.28 0.00 -8.96
C PHE A 199 6.69 -0.36 -9.41
N THR A 200 7.03 0.00 -10.66
CA THR A 200 8.42 -0.07 -11.11
C THR A 200 9.19 1.07 -10.47
N GLY A 201 9.72 0.82 -9.27
CA GLY A 201 10.32 1.82 -8.39
C GLY A 201 11.55 2.54 -8.94
N SER A 202 12.09 2.09 -10.08
CA SER A 202 13.11 2.80 -10.84
C SER A 202 12.54 3.78 -11.89
N LYS A 203 11.21 3.82 -12.07
CA LYS A 203 10.52 4.66 -13.06
C LYS A 203 9.61 5.70 -12.42
N HIS A 204 8.79 5.30 -11.47
CA HIS A 204 7.89 6.18 -10.74
C HIS A 204 7.35 5.51 -9.48
N LEU A 205 6.79 6.33 -8.59
CA LEU A 205 5.99 5.90 -7.44
C LEU A 205 4.64 6.62 -7.46
N ALA A 206 3.61 5.96 -6.98
CA ALA A 206 2.32 6.60 -6.76
C ALA A 206 2.23 7.17 -5.34
N ALA A 207 1.70 8.38 -5.22
CA ALA A 207 1.35 8.97 -3.95
C ALA A 207 -0.15 8.79 -3.69
N GLN A 208 -0.50 8.49 -2.45
CA GLN A 208 -1.87 8.50 -1.97
C GLN A 208 -2.20 9.88 -1.40
N THR A 209 -3.45 10.27 -1.54
CA THR A 209 -4.01 11.45 -0.89
C THR A 209 -5.14 11.02 0.03
N TYR A 210 -5.07 11.44 1.28
CA TYR A 210 -6.09 11.15 2.29
C TYR A 210 -6.72 12.44 2.80
N ASP A 211 -8.03 12.44 2.95
CA ASP A 211 -8.72 13.46 3.73
C ASP A 211 -8.51 13.17 5.21
N VAL A 212 -7.75 14.02 5.88
CA VAL A 212 -7.41 13.87 7.30
C VAL A 212 -8.03 14.92 8.18
N THR A 213 -9.06 15.62 7.67
CA THR A 213 -9.76 16.70 8.37
C THR A 213 -10.24 16.26 9.75
N GLU A 214 -10.88 15.10 9.84
CA GLU A 214 -11.46 14.60 11.10
C GLU A 214 -10.41 14.06 12.10
N TYR A 215 -9.19 13.78 11.64
CA TYR A 215 -8.10 13.31 12.50
C TYR A 215 -7.34 14.46 13.17
N LEU A 216 -7.43 15.67 12.60
CA LEU A 216 -6.65 16.82 13.02
C LEU A 216 -7.21 17.44 14.30
N ARG A 217 -6.30 17.93 15.17
CA ARG A 217 -6.62 18.66 16.41
C ARG A 217 -6.12 20.09 16.31
N ASP A 218 -6.78 21.00 17.01
CA ASP A 218 -6.20 22.31 17.29
C ASP A 218 -5.01 22.17 18.24
N GLY A 219 -3.90 22.78 17.91
CA GLY A 219 -2.67 22.71 18.68
C GLY A 219 -1.78 21.54 18.23
N GLU A 220 -1.31 20.75 19.18
CA GLU A 220 -0.33 19.69 18.94
C GLU A 220 -0.94 18.46 18.28
N ASN A 221 -0.26 17.95 17.26
CA ASN A 221 -0.58 16.75 16.53
C ASN A 221 0.68 15.88 16.38
N GLU A 222 0.50 14.58 16.18
CA GLU A 222 1.56 13.65 15.87
C GLU A 222 1.21 12.76 14.68
N LEU A 223 2.11 12.70 13.71
CA LEU A 223 2.09 11.73 12.62
C LEU A 223 3.06 10.60 12.94
N LEU A 224 2.59 9.36 12.80
CA LEU A 224 3.39 8.14 12.92
C LEU A 224 3.28 7.33 11.64
N VAL A 225 4.41 6.91 11.08
CA VAL A 225 4.50 6.06 9.90
C VAL A 225 5.22 4.78 10.25
N ALA A 226 4.63 3.62 9.97
CA ALA A 226 5.36 2.36 9.89
C ALA A 226 5.84 2.16 8.45
N LEU A 227 7.09 1.79 8.28
CA LEU A 227 7.74 1.63 6.98
C LEU A 227 8.42 0.28 6.89
N GLY A 228 8.01 -0.53 5.94
CA GLY A 228 8.55 -1.86 5.67
C GLY A 228 9.20 -1.95 4.30
N ASP A 229 9.82 -3.10 4.03
CA ASP A 229 10.61 -3.32 2.82
C ASP A 229 9.78 -3.28 1.52
N GLY A 230 8.58 -3.85 1.54
CA GLY A 230 7.69 -3.93 0.38
C GLY A 230 8.37 -4.51 -0.86
N TRP A 231 7.83 -4.20 -2.03
CA TRP A 231 8.47 -4.60 -3.31
C TRP A 231 9.78 -3.86 -3.60
N HIS A 232 10.06 -2.80 -2.86
CA HIS A 232 11.26 -1.99 -3.10
C HIS A 232 12.54 -2.72 -2.69
N ARG A 233 12.55 -3.28 -1.47
CA ARG A 233 13.75 -3.82 -0.82
C ARG A 233 13.64 -5.29 -0.42
N SER A 234 12.44 -5.88 -0.43
CA SER A 234 12.23 -7.29 -0.11
C SER A 234 12.87 -8.24 -1.11
N THR A 235 12.86 -9.50 -0.74
CA THR A 235 13.06 -10.61 -1.66
C THR A 235 11.96 -10.59 -2.72
N GLY A 236 12.33 -10.65 -3.97
CA GLY A 236 11.40 -10.57 -5.10
C GLY A 236 11.87 -11.37 -6.30
N GLY A 237 10.98 -11.47 -7.29
CA GLY A 237 11.26 -12.19 -8.52
C GLY A 237 11.34 -13.71 -8.36
N VAL A 238 11.65 -14.38 -9.45
CA VAL A 238 11.70 -15.86 -9.53
C VAL A 238 12.93 -16.43 -8.83
N ASP A 239 14.01 -15.66 -8.82
CA ASP A 239 15.32 -16.10 -8.32
C ASP A 239 15.57 -15.64 -6.86
N GLY A 240 14.60 -15.00 -6.21
CA GLY A 240 14.74 -14.51 -4.83
C GLY A 240 15.73 -13.37 -4.69
N ASP A 241 15.76 -12.47 -5.68
CA ASP A 241 16.58 -11.26 -5.62
C ASP A 241 16.11 -10.32 -4.51
N ARG A 242 17.08 -9.74 -3.78
CA ARG A 242 16.81 -8.68 -2.79
C ARG A 242 17.15 -7.32 -3.39
N ASP A 243 16.56 -6.30 -2.79
CA ASP A 243 16.87 -4.91 -3.11
C ASP A 243 16.60 -4.55 -4.59
N LEU A 244 15.49 -5.08 -5.12
CA LEU A 244 15.18 -4.99 -6.57
C LEU A 244 15.20 -3.55 -7.09
N PHE A 245 14.73 -2.59 -6.29
CA PHE A 245 14.71 -1.18 -6.63
C PHE A 245 15.64 -0.33 -5.74
N GLY A 246 16.42 -0.94 -4.88
CA GLY A 246 17.40 -0.31 -4.00
C GLY A 246 17.34 -0.84 -2.57
N ASP A 247 18.41 -0.59 -1.83
CA ASP A 247 18.59 -0.98 -0.44
C ASP A 247 18.16 0.10 0.56
N THR A 248 17.86 1.30 0.08
CA THR A 248 17.48 2.45 0.88
C THR A 248 15.97 2.64 0.89
N LEU A 249 15.37 2.56 2.06
CA LEU A 249 13.96 2.90 2.25
C LEU A 249 13.76 4.43 2.23
N GLY A 250 12.51 4.84 2.10
CA GLY A 250 12.17 6.24 2.21
C GLY A 250 10.68 6.46 2.38
N VAL A 251 10.34 7.51 3.10
CA VAL A 251 9.00 8.08 3.13
C VAL A 251 9.07 9.55 2.70
N LEU A 252 8.07 9.95 1.95
CA LEU A 252 7.87 11.34 1.55
C LEU A 252 6.41 11.70 1.83
N PHE A 253 6.17 12.73 2.62
CA PHE A 253 4.82 13.20 2.89
C PHE A 253 4.71 14.71 3.02
N GLN A 254 3.52 15.20 2.81
CA GLN A 254 3.11 16.58 3.02
C GLN A 254 1.67 16.61 3.53
N LEU A 255 1.48 17.18 4.72
CA LEU A 255 0.17 17.41 5.29
C LEU A 255 -0.16 18.89 5.16
N GLU A 256 -1.29 19.19 4.55
CA GLU A 256 -1.77 20.53 4.31
C GLU A 256 -3.08 20.79 5.04
N VAL A 257 -3.27 22.00 5.49
CA VAL A 257 -4.53 22.53 6.01
C VAL A 257 -4.90 23.74 5.15
N ASP A 258 -6.10 23.73 4.60
CA ASP A 258 -6.60 24.79 3.70
C ASP A 258 -5.60 25.13 2.58
N GLY A 259 -4.96 24.10 2.02
CA GLY A 259 -4.00 24.21 0.93
C GLY A 259 -2.60 24.69 1.32
N GLN A 260 -2.30 24.82 2.62
CA GLN A 260 -0.99 25.25 3.13
C GLN A 260 -0.32 24.12 3.88
N ALA A 261 0.94 23.82 3.57
CA ALA A 261 1.71 22.79 4.24
C ALA A 261 1.94 23.18 5.72
N VAL A 262 1.53 22.28 6.63
CA VAL A 262 1.73 22.43 8.07
C VAL A 262 2.68 21.38 8.64
N CYS A 263 2.90 20.28 7.93
CA CYS A 263 3.82 19.21 8.32
C CYS A 263 4.36 18.53 7.07
N VAL A 264 5.66 18.43 6.94
CA VAL A 264 6.31 17.74 5.83
C VAL A 264 7.37 16.78 6.36
N SER A 265 7.70 15.75 5.59
CA SER A 265 8.83 14.87 5.90
C SER A 265 10.14 15.63 5.77
N ASP A 266 10.97 15.58 6.80
CA ASP A 266 12.27 16.25 6.87
C ASP A 266 13.18 15.65 7.95
N ASN A 267 14.35 16.26 8.14
CA ASN A 267 15.36 15.83 9.11
C ASN A 267 14.99 16.03 10.59
N THR A 268 13.84 16.63 10.90
CA THR A 268 13.34 16.75 12.28
C THR A 268 12.56 15.52 12.73
N MET A 269 12.30 14.57 11.83
CA MET A 269 11.71 13.30 12.18
C MET A 269 12.62 12.44 13.03
N GLN A 270 12.02 11.50 13.74
CA GLN A 270 12.74 10.46 14.47
C GLN A 270 12.27 9.10 14.01
N ALA A 271 13.16 8.13 14.02
CA ALA A 271 12.88 6.75 13.66
C ALA A 271 13.27 5.77 14.75
N THR A 272 12.63 4.61 14.76
CA THR A 272 13.01 3.47 15.62
C THR A 272 12.67 2.16 14.95
N GLN A 273 13.45 1.12 15.24
CA GLN A 273 13.16 -0.28 14.90
C GLN A 273 12.76 -1.09 16.15
N GLY A 274 12.40 -0.42 17.24
CA GLY A 274 12.02 -1.03 18.52
C GLY A 274 10.62 -1.64 18.56
N GLY A 275 9.90 -1.67 17.45
CA GLY A 275 8.53 -2.19 17.37
C GLY A 275 8.44 -3.70 17.15
N PRO A 276 7.23 -4.24 17.13
CA PRO A 276 6.97 -5.68 17.11
C PRO A 276 7.28 -6.35 15.78
N ILE A 277 7.29 -5.65 14.65
CA ILE A 277 7.57 -6.23 13.34
C ILE A 277 9.07 -6.41 13.18
N ARG A 278 9.54 -7.66 13.27
CA ARG A 278 10.98 -8.01 13.26
C ARG A 278 11.48 -8.41 11.87
N GLN A 279 10.57 -8.79 10.98
CA GLN A 279 10.77 -9.03 9.56
C GLN A 279 9.49 -8.73 8.82
N ASN A 280 9.59 -8.18 7.60
CA ASN A 280 8.44 -7.84 6.76
C ASN A 280 8.80 -7.99 5.28
N ASP A 281 9.20 -9.18 4.88
CA ASP A 281 9.61 -9.49 3.51
C ASP A 281 8.44 -10.06 2.72
N MET A 282 8.23 -9.58 1.47
CA MET A 282 7.09 -9.99 0.64
C MET A 282 7.08 -11.48 0.28
N GLN A 283 8.25 -12.12 0.21
CA GLN A 283 8.35 -13.55 -0.12
C GLN A 283 8.77 -14.40 1.08
N GLN A 284 9.54 -13.84 2.01
CA GLN A 284 9.99 -14.56 3.19
C GLN A 284 8.99 -14.48 4.36
N GLY A 285 8.05 -13.55 4.27
CA GLY A 285 6.99 -13.38 5.26
C GLY A 285 7.30 -12.41 6.38
N GLU A 286 6.40 -12.36 7.35
CA GLU A 286 6.48 -11.47 8.51
C GLU A 286 6.84 -12.25 9.77
N VAL A 287 7.71 -11.68 10.59
CA VAL A 287 7.97 -12.10 11.97
C VAL A 287 7.51 -10.99 12.89
N TYR A 288 6.57 -11.29 13.76
CA TYR A 288 5.97 -10.37 14.70
C TYR A 288 6.23 -10.81 16.15
N ASP A 289 6.80 -9.96 16.95
CA ASP A 289 7.06 -10.22 18.37
C ASP A 289 6.10 -9.40 19.24
N ALA A 290 5.03 -10.04 19.70
CA ALA A 290 4.01 -9.39 20.52
C ALA A 290 4.52 -8.88 21.88
N ARG A 291 5.69 -9.34 22.32
CA ARG A 291 6.31 -8.85 23.57
C ARG A 291 6.84 -7.42 23.44
N LEU A 292 7.01 -6.95 22.19
CA LEU A 292 7.46 -5.59 21.86
C LEU A 292 6.29 -4.63 21.56
N GLU A 293 5.07 -5.07 21.77
CA GLU A 293 3.90 -4.17 21.69
C GLU A 293 3.94 -3.13 22.82
N GLY A 294 3.32 -1.98 22.57
CA GLY A 294 3.23 -0.89 23.53
C GLY A 294 4.03 0.34 23.12
N GLU A 295 4.65 1.01 24.07
CA GLU A 295 5.41 2.23 23.81
C GLU A 295 6.70 1.92 23.02
N LEU A 296 6.83 2.58 21.88
CA LEU A 296 8.03 2.49 21.06
C LEU A 296 9.19 3.24 21.72
N THR A 297 10.35 2.61 21.79
CA THR A 297 11.56 3.16 22.40
C THR A 297 12.73 3.12 21.42
N GLY A 298 13.87 3.70 21.79
CA GLY A 298 15.08 3.67 20.96
C GLY A 298 15.03 4.63 19.77
N TRP A 299 14.35 5.75 19.92
CA TRP A 299 14.25 6.77 18.89
C TRP A 299 15.61 7.41 18.58
N HIS A 300 15.91 7.56 17.30
CA HIS A 300 17.12 8.21 16.78
C HIS A 300 16.77 9.16 15.63
N GLY A 301 17.74 9.96 15.19
CA GLY A 301 17.59 10.83 14.05
C GLY A 301 17.49 10.04 12.74
N VAL A 302 17.13 10.74 11.68
CA VAL A 302 16.94 10.19 10.35
C VAL A 302 17.92 10.85 9.37
N ARG A 303 18.07 10.23 8.20
CA ARG A 303 18.79 10.82 7.08
C ARG A 303 17.80 11.32 6.02
N THR A 304 18.01 12.51 5.50
CA THR A 304 17.23 13.02 4.36
C THR A 304 18.05 12.95 3.07
N TYR A 305 17.34 12.81 1.96
CA TYR A 305 17.96 12.82 0.63
C TYR A 305 16.97 13.36 -0.41
N ARG A 306 17.48 13.72 -1.56
CA ARG A 306 16.70 14.12 -2.73
C ARG A 306 16.72 13.02 -3.77
N ASP A 307 15.60 12.88 -4.46
CA ASP A 307 15.45 11.95 -5.56
C ASP A 307 14.50 12.58 -6.60
N ASP A 308 14.91 12.55 -7.85
CA ASP A 308 14.13 13.08 -8.98
C ASP A 308 13.13 12.05 -9.54
N LEU A 309 12.93 10.92 -8.83
CA LEU A 309 11.96 9.90 -9.23
C LEU A 309 10.57 10.52 -9.38
N PRO A 310 9.91 10.35 -10.53
CA PRO A 310 8.57 10.88 -10.73
C PRO A 310 7.57 10.34 -9.73
N ILE A 311 6.78 11.21 -9.14
CA ILE A 311 5.68 10.88 -8.24
C ILE A 311 4.38 11.20 -8.96
N THR A 312 3.55 10.17 -9.12
CA THR A 312 2.24 10.28 -9.78
C THR A 312 1.11 10.14 -8.76
N GLY A 313 -0.08 10.57 -9.13
CA GLY A 313 -1.29 10.19 -8.39
C GLY A 313 -1.62 8.72 -8.55
N MET A 314 -2.50 8.19 -7.69
CA MET A 314 -3.04 6.85 -7.86
C MET A 314 -3.88 6.76 -9.13
N ASN A 315 -3.52 5.82 -10.01
CA ASN A 315 -4.23 5.52 -11.26
C ASN A 315 -4.82 4.10 -11.29
N THR A 316 -4.79 3.42 -10.15
CA THR A 316 -5.35 2.09 -9.95
C THR A 316 -6.28 2.08 -8.76
N VAL A 317 -7.17 1.09 -8.68
CA VAL A 317 -7.96 0.87 -7.47
C VAL A 317 -7.05 0.49 -6.31
N PRO A 318 -7.35 0.96 -5.08
CA PRO A 318 -6.57 0.61 -3.91
C PRO A 318 -6.74 -0.88 -3.56
N ILE A 319 -5.72 -1.45 -2.93
CA ILE A 319 -5.83 -2.78 -2.31
C ILE A 319 -6.54 -2.60 -0.98
N LEU A 320 -7.68 -3.26 -0.81
CA LEU A 320 -8.53 -3.15 0.37
C LEU A 320 -8.83 -4.53 0.95
N GLU A 321 -9.13 -4.55 2.24
CA GLU A 321 -9.77 -5.72 2.87
C GLU A 321 -11.25 -5.73 2.48
N HIS A 322 -11.69 -6.74 1.75
CA HIS A 322 -13.07 -6.81 1.27
C HIS A 322 -13.94 -7.71 2.14
N GLU A 323 -13.43 -8.87 2.53
CA GLU A 323 -14.22 -9.91 3.17
C GLU A 323 -13.34 -10.75 4.10
N ALA A 324 -13.89 -11.19 5.22
CA ALA A 324 -13.24 -12.09 6.15
C ALA A 324 -13.95 -13.45 6.15
N PHE A 325 -13.16 -14.52 6.07
CA PHE A 325 -13.64 -15.90 6.08
C PHE A 325 -13.21 -16.61 7.37
N PRO A 326 -14.12 -17.27 8.09
CA PRO A 326 -13.73 -18.06 9.26
C PRO A 326 -12.92 -19.28 8.83
N GLY A 327 -11.79 -19.50 9.49
CA GLY A 327 -10.99 -20.73 9.32
C GLY A 327 -11.63 -21.90 10.04
N LYS A 328 -11.70 -23.06 9.37
CA LYS A 328 -12.13 -24.31 9.96
C LYS A 328 -10.93 -25.19 10.24
N LEU A 329 -10.75 -25.58 11.49
CA LEU A 329 -9.67 -26.48 11.91
C LEU A 329 -9.89 -27.89 11.34
N LEU A 330 -8.85 -28.43 10.75
CA LEU A 330 -8.77 -29.83 10.37
C LEU A 330 -7.40 -30.41 10.70
N GLN A 331 -7.36 -31.72 10.97
CA GLN A 331 -6.14 -32.51 11.16
C GLN A 331 -5.89 -33.31 9.89
N THR A 332 -4.67 -33.22 9.36
CA THR A 332 -4.28 -34.04 8.22
C THR A 332 -3.80 -35.43 8.63
N PRO A 333 -3.68 -36.38 7.69
CA PRO A 333 -3.14 -37.72 7.98
C PRO A 333 -1.72 -37.68 8.57
N ASN A 334 -0.92 -36.66 8.23
CA ASN A 334 0.42 -36.48 8.78
C ASN A 334 0.43 -35.76 10.15
N GLY A 335 -0.75 -35.43 10.70
CA GLY A 335 -0.88 -34.75 11.99
C GLY A 335 -0.70 -33.26 11.99
N GLU A 336 -0.64 -32.62 10.80
CA GLU A 336 -0.59 -31.18 10.72
C GLU A 336 -1.96 -30.57 11.11
N THR A 337 -1.94 -29.44 11.79
CA THR A 337 -3.12 -28.62 12.04
C THR A 337 -3.28 -27.61 10.92
N VAL A 338 -4.38 -27.68 10.19
CA VAL A 338 -4.67 -26.81 9.06
C VAL A 338 -5.90 -25.96 9.35
N LEU A 339 -5.84 -24.68 8.96
CA LEU A 339 -7.00 -23.80 8.89
C LEU A 339 -7.49 -23.78 7.44
N ASP A 340 -8.65 -24.34 7.21
CA ASP A 340 -9.31 -24.36 5.90
C ASP A 340 -10.31 -23.21 5.83
N PHE A 341 -10.12 -22.31 4.87
CA PHE A 341 -11.00 -21.15 4.63
C PHE A 341 -12.06 -21.43 3.56
N GLY A 342 -12.12 -22.64 3.02
CA GLY A 342 -13.16 -23.08 2.09
C GLY A 342 -13.01 -22.63 0.65
N GLN A 343 -12.04 -21.78 0.34
CA GLN A 343 -11.74 -21.32 -1.03
C GLN A 343 -10.32 -20.82 -1.16
N ASN A 344 -9.81 -20.79 -2.39
CA ASN A 344 -8.57 -20.08 -2.71
C ASN A 344 -8.83 -18.57 -2.70
N LEU A 345 -7.97 -17.82 -2.03
CA LEU A 345 -8.11 -16.37 -1.86
C LEU A 345 -6.74 -15.68 -1.79
N ALA A 346 -6.70 -14.41 -2.15
CA ALA A 346 -5.59 -13.53 -1.84
C ALA A 346 -5.89 -12.80 -0.53
N GLY A 347 -5.04 -12.99 0.48
CA GLY A 347 -5.30 -12.42 1.80
C GLY A 347 -4.25 -12.80 2.83
N TYR A 348 -4.57 -12.60 4.08
CA TYR A 348 -3.73 -12.94 5.22
C TYR A 348 -4.59 -13.38 6.42
N VAL A 349 -3.95 -14.08 7.34
CA VAL A 349 -4.63 -14.67 8.50
C VAL A 349 -4.65 -13.68 9.65
N GLU A 350 -5.83 -13.46 10.22
CA GLU A 350 -6.03 -12.79 11.50
C GLU A 350 -6.39 -13.82 12.56
N MET A 351 -5.73 -13.79 13.72
CA MET A 351 -6.00 -14.76 14.78
C MET A 351 -5.95 -14.15 16.16
N THR A 352 -6.71 -14.76 17.07
CA THR A 352 -6.64 -14.49 18.51
C THR A 352 -6.38 -15.79 19.24
N LEU A 353 -5.39 -15.81 20.14
CA LEU A 353 -5.03 -16.97 20.95
C LEU A 353 -4.54 -16.57 22.34
N THR A 354 -4.57 -17.51 23.25
CA THR A 354 -3.93 -17.38 24.57
C THR A 354 -2.66 -18.22 24.57
N ALA A 355 -1.55 -17.62 24.98
CA ALA A 355 -0.24 -18.24 24.92
C ALA A 355 0.66 -17.78 26.08
N HIS A 356 1.81 -18.45 26.23
CA HIS A 356 2.88 -18.03 27.13
C HIS A 356 3.87 -17.12 26.41
N ALA A 357 4.51 -16.21 27.14
CA ALA A 357 5.54 -15.34 26.60
C ALA A 357 6.66 -16.15 25.93
N GLY A 358 7.00 -15.79 24.70
CA GLY A 358 8.01 -16.47 23.89
C GLY A 358 7.54 -17.71 23.15
N GLN A 359 6.29 -18.13 23.35
CA GLN A 359 5.68 -19.19 22.52
C GLN A 359 5.60 -18.73 21.07
N LYS A 360 6.06 -19.59 20.14
CA LYS A 360 6.03 -19.29 18.71
C LYS A 360 4.83 -19.99 18.05
N VAL A 361 4.14 -19.24 17.20
CA VAL A 361 3.10 -19.76 16.30
C VAL A 361 3.53 -19.45 14.88
N LYS A 362 3.74 -20.50 14.11
CA LYS A 362 4.15 -20.40 12.71
C LYS A 362 2.99 -20.79 11.81
N LEU A 363 2.64 -19.92 10.89
CA LEU A 363 1.62 -20.13 9.87
C LEU A 363 2.29 -20.24 8.51
N THR A 364 2.03 -21.33 7.81
CA THR A 364 2.49 -21.55 6.45
C THR A 364 1.28 -21.60 5.53
N CYS A 365 1.22 -20.73 4.53
CA CYS A 365 0.10 -20.64 3.62
C CYS A 365 0.26 -21.57 2.43
N GLY A 366 -0.83 -22.17 1.97
CA GLY A 366 -0.87 -23.05 0.81
C GLY A 366 -2.26 -23.03 0.20
N GLU A 367 -2.40 -23.57 -1.01
CA GLU A 367 -3.66 -23.55 -1.77
C GLU A 367 -4.34 -24.92 -1.81
N ALA A 368 -3.63 -25.99 -1.52
CA ALA A 368 -4.13 -27.34 -1.70
C ALA A 368 -3.55 -28.32 -0.68
N LEU A 369 -4.21 -29.42 -0.53
CA LEU A 369 -3.68 -30.64 0.07
C LEU A 369 -3.11 -31.54 -1.04
N ASP A 370 -2.14 -32.37 -0.69
CA ASP A 370 -1.61 -33.37 -1.61
C ASP A 370 -2.62 -34.53 -1.84
N GLN A 371 -2.26 -35.49 -2.68
CA GLN A 371 -3.11 -36.65 -2.99
C GLN A 371 -3.43 -37.53 -1.77
N ASN A 372 -2.68 -37.41 -0.69
CA ASN A 372 -2.88 -38.14 0.57
C ASN A 372 -3.69 -37.32 1.59
N GLY A 373 -4.09 -36.11 1.26
CA GLY A 373 -4.80 -35.18 2.14
C GLY A 373 -3.93 -34.44 3.13
N SER A 374 -2.62 -34.37 2.91
CA SER A 374 -1.66 -33.65 3.75
C SER A 374 -1.35 -32.27 3.15
N PHE A 375 -0.93 -31.33 4.01
CA PHE A 375 -0.60 -29.98 3.57
C PHE A 375 0.61 -29.98 2.62
N THR A 376 0.54 -29.19 1.55
CA THR A 376 1.63 -29.06 0.59
C THR A 376 1.78 -27.61 0.08
N GLN A 377 3.01 -27.25 -0.23
CA GLN A 377 3.36 -26.01 -0.95
C GLN A 377 4.05 -26.32 -2.29
N GLU A 378 3.96 -27.56 -2.78
CA GLU A 378 4.67 -27.98 -4.01
C GLU A 378 4.31 -27.16 -5.24
N ASN A 379 3.10 -26.62 -5.31
CA ASN A 379 2.65 -25.74 -6.39
C ASN A 379 3.33 -24.36 -6.40
N PHE A 380 3.96 -23.97 -5.29
CA PHE A 380 4.75 -22.72 -5.20
C PHE A 380 6.25 -22.93 -5.42
N GLN A 381 6.70 -24.18 -5.57
CA GLN A 381 8.10 -24.52 -5.66
C GLN A 381 8.51 -24.81 -7.09
N ASP A 382 9.42 -24.02 -7.63
CA ASP A 382 10.12 -24.37 -8.87
C ASP A 382 11.34 -25.27 -8.56
N ARG A 383 11.09 -26.58 -8.48
CA ARG A 383 12.14 -27.57 -8.18
C ARG A 383 13.25 -27.62 -9.22
N ALA A 384 13.02 -27.10 -10.42
CA ALA A 384 14.05 -27.05 -11.45
C ALA A 384 15.10 -25.97 -11.16
N ARG A 385 14.68 -24.87 -10.53
CA ARG A 385 15.55 -23.74 -10.19
C ARG A 385 16.02 -23.77 -8.72
N HIS A 386 15.18 -24.24 -7.82
CA HIS A 386 15.43 -24.24 -6.37
C HIS A 386 15.39 -25.66 -5.85
N LYS A 387 16.57 -26.25 -5.62
CA LYS A 387 16.68 -27.60 -5.07
C LYS A 387 16.14 -27.71 -3.65
N GLU A 388 16.11 -26.61 -2.91
CA GLU A 388 15.68 -26.53 -1.53
C GLU A 388 14.83 -25.27 -1.33
N GLY A 389 13.51 -25.43 -1.38
CA GLY A 389 12.57 -24.38 -1.01
C GLY A 389 12.11 -23.47 -2.14
N GLY A 390 10.91 -23.00 -2.02
CA GLY A 390 10.28 -21.94 -2.79
C GLY A 390 10.02 -20.73 -1.91
N THR A 391 9.01 -19.93 -2.29
CA THR A 391 8.49 -18.85 -1.44
C THR A 391 8.09 -19.40 -0.09
N ALA A 392 8.53 -18.80 1.00
CA ALA A 392 8.20 -19.29 2.34
C ALA A 392 6.69 -19.16 2.63
N GLN A 393 6.05 -18.09 2.17
CA GLN A 393 4.64 -17.76 2.46
C GLN A 393 4.28 -18.00 3.92
N MET A 394 5.07 -17.45 4.80
CA MET A 394 5.11 -17.78 6.20
C MET A 394 4.92 -16.54 7.08
N LEU A 395 4.18 -16.72 8.15
CA LEU A 395 4.02 -15.74 9.21
C LEU A 395 4.45 -16.40 10.52
N GLU A 396 5.25 -15.69 11.32
CA GLU A 396 5.64 -16.14 12.64
C GLU A 396 5.23 -15.12 13.69
N LEU A 397 4.47 -15.59 14.68
CA LEU A 397 4.11 -14.83 15.87
C LEU A 397 4.95 -15.33 17.06
N VAL A 398 5.70 -14.45 17.70
CA VAL A 398 6.27 -14.67 19.02
C VAL A 398 5.31 -14.05 20.04
N CYS A 399 4.66 -14.89 20.84
CA CYS A 399 3.57 -14.48 21.72
C CYS A 399 4.07 -13.75 22.97
N LYS A 400 3.27 -12.84 23.48
CA LYS A 400 3.34 -12.33 24.85
C LYS A 400 2.53 -13.20 25.78
N GLU A 401 2.70 -13.06 27.09
CA GLU A 401 1.90 -13.76 28.09
C GLU A 401 0.42 -13.37 27.99
N GLY A 402 -0.45 -14.36 28.01
CA GLY A 402 -1.90 -14.18 27.98
C GLY A 402 -2.48 -14.07 26.57
N LYS A 403 -3.45 -13.16 26.41
CA LYS A 403 -4.18 -12.99 25.14
C LYS A 403 -3.32 -12.25 24.11
N ASN A 404 -3.20 -12.88 22.94
CA ASN A 404 -2.58 -12.30 21.75
C ASN A 404 -3.62 -12.13 20.66
N HIS A 405 -3.52 -10.99 19.96
CA HIS A 405 -4.23 -10.74 18.72
C HIS A 405 -3.20 -10.44 17.64
N PHE A 406 -3.19 -11.23 16.59
CA PHE A 406 -2.26 -11.10 15.49
C PHE A 406 -3.00 -10.81 14.20
N LYS A 407 -2.60 -9.76 13.54
CA LYS A 407 -3.02 -9.38 12.20
C LYS A 407 -1.77 -8.84 11.50
N PRO A 408 -1.31 -9.47 10.40
CA PRO A 408 -0.15 -8.97 9.65
C PRO A 408 -0.31 -7.52 9.22
N SER A 409 0.77 -6.80 9.13
CA SER A 409 0.82 -5.36 8.83
C SER A 409 1.09 -5.07 7.36
#